data_99c47b6b9d791ab60ecfc76e4db3f53c
#
_entry.id   99c47b6b9d791ab60ecfc76e4db3f53c
#
_cell.length_a   1.000
_cell.length_b   1.000
_cell.length_c   1.000
_cell.angle_alpha   90.00
_cell.angle_beta   90.00
_cell.angle_gamma   90.00
#
_symmetry.space_group_name_H-M   'P 1'
#
loop_
_entity.id
_entity.type
_entity.pdbx_description
1 polymer ?
#
loop_
_entity_poly.entity_id
_entity_poly.type
_entity_poly.pdbx_seq_one_letter_code
_entity_poly.pdbx_strand_id
1 'polypeptide(L)'
;MSDSFETVVKELLVTEFKVEEDKIGSAATFREMGLDSLDVVSLVMALEDRLSVEIPESDLEGVNTFGDALSLIERKVGARA
;
A
#
# COMPACT_ATOMS: atom_id res chain seq x y z
N MET A 1 -7.82 -6.91 -12.10
CA MET A 1 -7.90 -7.97 -11.08
C MET A 1 -7.22 -7.50 -9.84
N SER A 2 -7.88 -7.66 -8.71
CA SER A 2 -7.34 -7.19 -7.43
C SER A 2 -6.03 -7.87 -7.07
N ASP A 3 -5.82 -9.09 -7.56
CA ASP A 3 -4.60 -9.83 -7.26
C ASP A 3 -3.33 -9.11 -7.68
N SER A 4 -3.38 -8.39 -8.80
CA SER A 4 -2.17 -7.72 -9.28
C SER A 4 -1.78 -6.54 -8.39
N PHE A 5 -2.74 -5.83 -7.82
CA PHE A 5 -2.43 -4.74 -6.91
C PHE A 5 -1.87 -5.27 -5.60
N GLU A 6 -2.47 -6.34 -5.10
CA GLU A 6 -1.99 -6.97 -3.88
C GLU A 6 -0.56 -7.44 -4.07
N THR A 7 -0.27 -8.06 -5.20
CA THR A 7 1.07 -8.57 -5.49
C THR A 7 2.09 -7.43 -5.53
N VAL A 8 1.75 -6.32 -6.18
CA VAL A 8 2.65 -5.18 -6.28
C VAL A 8 2.95 -4.61 -4.90
N VAL A 9 1.92 -4.41 -4.09
CA VAL A 9 2.12 -3.84 -2.74
C VAL A 9 2.92 -4.78 -1.87
N LYS A 10 2.63 -6.08 -1.92
CA LYS A 10 3.38 -7.07 -1.16
C LYS A 10 4.84 -7.08 -1.56
N GLU A 11 5.10 -7.09 -2.86
CA GLU A 11 6.48 -7.09 -3.35
C GLU A 11 7.25 -5.90 -2.83
N LEU A 12 6.64 -4.72 -2.88
CA LEU A 12 7.30 -3.52 -2.39
C LEU A 12 7.61 -3.62 -0.91
N LEU A 13 6.65 -4.12 -0.13
CA LEU A 13 6.85 -4.27 1.30
C LEU A 13 7.99 -5.24 1.61
N VAL A 14 8.04 -6.34 0.89
CA VAL A 14 9.07 -7.35 1.13
C VAL A 14 10.43 -6.87 0.63
N THR A 15 10.50 -6.33 -0.58
CA THR A 15 11.79 -6.01 -1.20
C THR A 15 12.34 -4.66 -0.76
N GLU A 16 11.50 -3.64 -0.65
CA GLU A 16 11.97 -2.29 -0.33
C GLU A 16 11.99 -2.01 1.16
N PHE A 17 11.05 -2.57 1.89
CA PHE A 17 10.89 -2.27 3.32
C PHE A 17 11.27 -3.44 4.23
N LYS A 18 11.66 -4.57 3.64
CA LYS A 18 12.13 -5.74 4.40
C LYS A 18 11.08 -6.30 5.35
N VAL A 19 9.81 -6.17 5.00
CA VAL A 19 8.73 -6.74 5.78
C VAL A 19 8.65 -8.24 5.52
N GLU A 20 8.47 -9.02 6.57
CA GLU A 20 8.30 -10.46 6.40
C GLU A 20 6.95 -10.76 5.77
N GLU A 21 6.96 -11.63 4.78
CA GLU A 21 5.75 -11.91 4.00
C GLU A 21 4.60 -12.42 4.86
N ASP A 22 4.91 -13.23 5.87
CA ASP A 22 3.87 -13.80 6.72
C ASP A 22 3.23 -12.76 7.65
N LYS A 23 3.80 -11.57 7.75
CA LYS A 23 3.20 -10.48 8.52
C LYS A 23 2.26 -9.63 7.68
N ILE A 24 2.20 -9.88 6.38
CA ILE A 24 1.36 -9.10 5.49
C ILE A 24 0.02 -9.79 5.30
N GLY A 25 -1.00 -9.26 5.96
CA GLY A 25 -2.36 -9.75 5.83
C GLY A 25 -3.31 -8.57 5.75
N SER A 26 -4.52 -8.79 5.26
CA SER A 26 -5.45 -7.69 5.04
C SER A 26 -5.77 -6.93 6.32
N ALA A 27 -5.76 -7.59 7.46
CA ALA A 27 -6.04 -6.95 8.74
C ALA A 27 -4.77 -6.44 9.44
N ALA A 28 -3.60 -6.73 8.89
CA ALA A 28 -2.34 -6.32 9.51
C ALA A 28 -2.14 -4.81 9.33
N THR A 29 -1.81 -4.13 10.42
CA THR A 29 -1.52 -2.70 10.34
C THR A 29 -0.07 -2.49 9.90
N PHE A 30 0.19 -1.32 9.33
CA PHE A 30 1.56 -1.01 8.94
C PHE A 30 2.48 -0.96 10.15
N ARG A 31 1.95 -0.53 11.28
CA ARG A 31 2.73 -0.53 12.52
C ARG A 31 3.15 -1.95 12.91
N GLU A 32 2.25 -2.92 12.76
CA GLU A 32 2.57 -4.31 13.06
C GLU A 32 3.65 -4.86 12.13
N MET A 33 3.76 -4.30 10.95
CA MET A 33 4.81 -4.66 10.00
C MET A 33 6.14 -3.98 10.31
N GLY A 34 6.16 -3.09 11.30
CA GLY A 34 7.36 -2.37 11.65
C GLY A 34 7.58 -1.09 10.86
N LEU A 35 6.54 -0.58 10.23
CA LEU A 35 6.63 0.62 9.41
C LEU A 35 6.15 1.85 10.20
N ASP A 36 6.85 2.95 10.06
CA ASP A 36 6.41 4.22 10.64
C ASP A 36 5.78 5.10 9.55
N SER A 37 5.40 6.33 9.90
CA SER A 37 4.71 7.19 8.95
C SER A 37 5.58 7.56 7.76
N LEU A 38 6.89 7.69 7.96
CA LEU A 38 7.79 7.98 6.83
C LEU A 38 7.86 6.80 5.87
N ASP A 39 7.87 5.59 6.42
CA ASP A 39 7.87 4.39 5.58
C ASP A 39 6.59 4.30 4.76
N VAL A 40 5.44 4.64 5.37
CA VAL A 40 4.17 4.61 4.67
C VAL A 40 4.16 5.63 3.53
N VAL A 41 4.69 6.83 3.78
CA VAL A 41 4.78 7.85 2.73
C VAL A 41 5.66 7.36 1.59
N SER A 42 6.80 6.74 1.91
CA SER A 42 7.69 6.20 0.89
C SER A 42 7.02 5.10 0.07
N LEU A 43 6.25 4.25 0.75
CA LEU A 43 5.50 3.20 0.07
C LEU A 43 4.49 3.79 -0.89
N VAL A 44 3.77 4.81 -0.44
CA VAL A 44 2.77 5.47 -1.29
C VAL A 44 3.42 6.08 -2.52
N MET A 45 4.55 6.74 -2.35
CA MET A 45 5.27 7.33 -3.47
C MET A 45 5.70 6.28 -4.48
N ALA A 46 6.17 5.13 -3.99
CA ALA A 46 6.56 4.03 -4.86
C ALA A 46 5.36 3.49 -5.63
N LEU A 47 4.21 3.40 -4.96
CA LEU A 47 2.99 2.94 -5.60
C LEU A 47 2.49 3.92 -6.65
N GLU A 48 2.58 5.21 -6.36
CA GLU A 48 2.19 6.23 -7.33
C GLU A 48 3.01 6.09 -8.61
N ASP A 49 4.30 5.85 -8.44
CA ASP A 49 5.19 5.71 -9.59
C ASP A 49 4.90 4.41 -10.35
N ARG A 50 4.73 3.31 -9.61
CA ARG A 50 4.52 2.00 -10.22
C ARG A 50 3.20 1.92 -10.97
N LEU A 51 2.15 2.49 -10.40
CA LEU A 51 0.79 2.36 -10.93
C LEU A 51 0.33 3.60 -11.68
N SER A 52 1.16 4.63 -11.73
CA SER A 52 0.85 5.90 -12.40
C SER A 52 -0.47 6.49 -11.89
N VAL A 53 -0.63 6.51 -10.57
CA VAL A 53 -1.79 7.09 -9.91
C VAL A 53 -1.34 8.19 -8.97
N GLU A 54 -2.27 9.08 -8.62
CA GLU A 54 -2.00 10.11 -7.63
C GLU A 54 -2.75 9.77 -6.36
N ILE A 55 -2.04 9.77 -5.25
CA ILE A 55 -2.62 9.46 -3.95
C ILE A 55 -2.31 10.62 -3.02
N PRO A 56 -3.22 11.60 -2.92
CA PRO A 56 -2.99 12.74 -2.02
C PRO A 56 -2.88 12.30 -0.58
N GLU A 57 -2.13 13.06 0.20
CA GLU A 57 -1.92 12.74 1.60
C GLU A 57 -3.24 12.62 2.36
N SER A 58 -4.23 13.44 2.00
CA SER A 58 -5.53 13.40 2.67
C SER A 58 -6.22 12.06 2.53
N ASP A 59 -5.95 11.33 1.46
CA ASP A 59 -6.54 10.00 1.27
C ASP A 59 -5.95 8.96 2.21
N LEU A 60 -4.81 9.26 2.79
CA LEU A 60 -4.13 8.31 3.67
C LEU A 60 -4.64 8.34 5.10
N GLU A 61 -5.45 9.33 5.44
CA GLU A 61 -5.88 9.54 6.82
C GLU A 61 -6.63 8.34 7.41
N GLY A 62 -7.37 7.63 6.59
CA GLY A 62 -8.11 6.47 7.06
C GLY A 62 -7.43 5.15 6.78
N VAL A 63 -6.20 5.18 6.29
CA VAL A 63 -5.50 3.96 5.89
C VAL A 63 -4.59 3.50 7.02
N ASN A 64 -4.92 2.38 7.62
CA ASN A 64 -4.14 1.81 8.73
C ASN A 64 -3.66 0.40 8.45
N THR A 65 -4.36 -0.34 7.61
CA THR A 65 -4.05 -1.74 7.34
C THR A 65 -3.67 -1.93 5.89
N PHE A 66 -3.07 -3.08 5.62
CA PHE A 66 -2.75 -3.49 4.26
C PHE A 66 -4.02 -3.51 3.39
N GLY A 67 -5.13 -4.04 3.94
CA GLY A 67 -6.40 -4.07 3.22
C GLY A 67 -6.93 -2.68 2.91
N ASP A 68 -6.76 -1.73 3.84
CA ASP A 68 -7.17 -0.35 3.60
C ASP A 68 -6.39 0.23 2.42
N ALA A 69 -5.09 -0.05 2.37
CA ALA A 69 -4.25 0.45 1.28
C ALA A 69 -4.67 -0.14 -0.06
N LEU A 70 -5.00 -1.43 -0.08
CA LEU A 70 -5.45 -2.06 -1.31
C LEU A 70 -6.76 -1.45 -1.79
N SER A 71 -7.69 -1.19 -0.86
CA SER A 71 -8.97 -0.59 -1.21
C SER A 71 -8.77 0.80 -1.80
N LEU A 72 -7.87 1.57 -1.22
CA LEU A 72 -7.57 2.90 -1.72
C LEU A 72 -7.00 2.83 -3.14
N ILE A 73 -6.06 1.93 -3.36
CA ILE A 73 -5.44 1.78 -4.68
C ILE A 73 -6.47 1.37 -5.71
N GLU A 74 -7.34 0.43 -5.36
CA GLU A 74 -8.38 -0.02 -6.28
C GLU A 74 -9.29 1.12 -6.68
N ARG A 75 -9.64 1.98 -5.74
CA ARG A 75 -10.49 3.14 -6.05
C ARG A 75 -9.78 4.12 -6.98
N LYS A 76 -8.48 4.34 -6.74
CA LYS A 76 -7.72 5.28 -7.57
C LYS A 76 -7.52 4.76 -8.97
N VAL A 77 -7.19 3.50 -9.11
CA VAL A 77 -6.99 2.90 -10.43
C VAL A 77 -8.32 2.77 -11.16
N GLY A 78 -9.37 2.38 -10.45
CA GLY A 78 -10.70 2.28 -11.04
C GLY A 78 -11.22 3.61 -11.55
N ALA A 79 -10.93 4.70 -10.84
CA ALA A 79 -11.39 6.03 -11.22
C ALA A 79 -10.75 6.52 -12.52
N ARG A 80 -9.59 5.95 -12.88
CA ARG A 80 -8.90 6.33 -14.12
C ARG A 80 -9.53 5.67 -15.34
N ALA A 81 -10.10 4.52 -15.12
CA ALA A 81 -10.71 3.77 -16.21
C ALA A 81 -12.02 4.42 -16.65
#